data_37b06a909247866e2a471a8997700541
#
_entry.id   37b06a909247866e2a471a8997700541
#
_cell.length_a   1.000
_cell.length_b   1.000
_cell.length_c   1.000
_cell.angle_alpha   90.00
_cell.angle_beta   90.00
_cell.angle_gamma   90.00
#
_symmetry.space_group_name_H-M   'P 1'
#
loop_
_entity.id
_entity.type
_entity.pdbx_description
1 polymer ?
#
loop_
_entity_poly.entity_id
_entity_poly.type
_entity_poly.pdbx_seq_one_letter_code
_entity_poly.pdbx_strand_id
1 'polypeptide(L)'
;YNDPYIEINGAKISLDKINSIFDYEKLDKFANLSKQNNILEIGAGSGRTSQSILTFNNVKYVICDIPPALYISYERLKKVFPDKKIDLVYMEQDKDKLNTKINELDISFIMPDQLNLIRKNFFDLTLAIDCIHEMDKKTVKKFFSDINQLSKIFCFSVWKKCSLPFSNILTKDHVFDYYQNGYEVPSNWTKQFEEELDFPSNFIFCGYKIE
;
A
#
# COMPACT_ATOMS: atom_id res chain seq x y z
N TYR A 1 2.00 24.06 6.73
CA TYR A 1 2.79 23.01 7.41
C TYR A 1 4.09 22.85 6.64
N ASN A 2 5.23 23.14 7.29
CA ASN A 2 6.54 22.85 6.69
C ASN A 2 6.82 21.37 7.01
N ASP A 3 6.77 20.50 5.99
CA ASP A 3 7.24 19.14 6.16
C ASP A 3 8.71 19.16 6.60
N PRO A 4 9.09 18.39 7.62
CA PRO A 4 10.49 18.24 7.99
C PRO A 4 11.30 17.79 6.77
N TYR A 5 12.44 18.37 6.57
CA TYR A 5 13.32 18.02 5.44
C TYR A 5 14.79 18.00 5.87
N ILE A 6 15.57 17.27 5.12
CA ILE A 6 17.03 17.38 5.14
C ILE A 6 17.50 18.06 3.86
N GLU A 7 18.66 18.69 3.91
CA GLU A 7 19.27 19.31 2.73
C GLU A 7 20.50 18.52 2.31
N ILE A 8 20.54 18.05 1.06
CA ILE A 8 21.66 17.33 0.47
C ILE A 8 22.00 18.00 -0.85
N ASN A 9 23.23 18.51 -0.96
CA ASN A 9 23.74 19.21 -2.15
C ASN A 9 22.81 20.34 -2.64
N GLY A 10 22.22 21.10 -1.71
CA GLY A 10 21.27 22.18 -2.01
C GLY A 10 19.84 21.73 -2.35
N ALA A 11 19.56 20.45 -2.39
CA ALA A 11 18.22 19.90 -2.60
C ALA A 11 17.54 19.60 -1.26
N LYS A 12 16.32 20.11 -1.06
CA LYS A 12 15.48 19.78 0.09
C LYS A 12 14.74 18.47 -0.15
N ILE A 13 14.95 17.51 0.74
CA ILE A 13 14.35 16.18 0.69
C ILE A 13 13.48 16.02 1.93
N SER A 14 12.17 15.85 1.73
CA SER A 14 11.22 15.64 2.84
C SER A 14 11.44 14.29 3.52
N LEU A 15 11.07 14.19 4.81
CA LEU A 15 11.10 12.91 5.54
C LEU A 15 10.23 11.85 4.87
N ASP A 16 9.10 12.22 4.30
CA ASP A 16 8.24 11.31 3.52
C ASP A 16 8.97 10.65 2.35
N LYS A 17 9.80 11.41 1.63
CA LYS A 17 10.63 10.83 0.56
C LYS A 17 11.68 9.89 1.10
N ILE A 18 12.29 10.24 2.23
CA ILE A 18 13.30 9.38 2.88
C ILE A 18 12.65 8.08 3.31
N ASN A 19 11.49 8.13 3.99
CA ASN A 19 10.73 6.94 4.37
C ASN A 19 10.41 6.06 3.16
N SER A 20 9.97 6.66 2.05
CA SER A 20 9.62 5.88 0.85
C SER A 20 10.83 5.21 0.18
N ILE A 21 12.04 5.71 0.38
CA ILE A 21 13.27 5.05 -0.08
C ILE A 21 13.58 3.83 0.80
N PHE A 22 13.44 3.95 2.11
CA PHE A 22 13.61 2.81 3.02
C PHE A 22 12.54 1.74 2.80
N ASP A 23 11.27 2.14 2.61
CA ASP A 23 10.20 1.21 2.23
C ASP A 23 10.54 0.48 0.93
N TYR A 24 11.01 1.21 -0.09
CA TYR A 24 11.45 0.62 -1.36
C TYR A 24 12.56 -0.40 -1.18
N GLU A 25 13.62 -0.08 -0.43
CA GLU A 25 14.75 -0.97 -0.19
C GLU A 25 14.31 -2.28 0.49
N LYS A 26 13.45 -2.18 1.50
CA LYS A 26 12.88 -3.36 2.20
C LYS A 26 12.03 -4.20 1.27
N LEU A 27 11.16 -3.57 0.50
CA LEU A 27 10.29 -4.25 -0.46
C LEU A 27 11.09 -4.94 -1.56
N ASP A 28 12.11 -4.28 -2.11
CA ASP A 28 12.95 -4.86 -3.16
C ASP A 28 13.77 -6.05 -2.65
N LYS A 29 14.35 -5.91 -1.46
CA LYS A 29 15.09 -6.99 -0.80
C LYS A 29 14.24 -8.24 -0.61
N PHE A 30 12.98 -8.10 -0.25
CA PHE A 30 12.09 -9.23 -0.02
C PHE A 30 11.39 -9.74 -1.28
N ALA A 31 10.74 -8.85 -2.01
CA ALA A 31 9.87 -9.21 -3.12
C ALA A 31 10.58 -9.19 -4.48
N ASN A 32 11.80 -8.66 -4.57
CA ASN A 32 12.52 -8.47 -5.84
C ASN A 32 11.63 -7.72 -6.86
N LEU A 33 11.44 -6.43 -6.64
CA LEU A 33 10.48 -5.60 -7.37
C LEU A 33 10.67 -5.64 -8.88
N SER A 34 11.92 -5.82 -9.35
CA SER A 34 12.21 -5.94 -10.79
C SER A 34 11.61 -7.18 -11.46
N LYS A 35 11.22 -8.19 -10.68
CA LYS A 35 10.55 -9.41 -11.15
C LYS A 35 9.03 -9.37 -11.05
N GLN A 36 8.48 -8.31 -10.46
CA GLN A 36 7.03 -8.15 -10.35
C GLN A 36 6.48 -7.51 -11.63
N ASN A 37 5.30 -7.94 -12.04
CA ASN A 37 4.60 -7.35 -13.21
C ASN A 37 3.43 -6.49 -12.79
N ASN A 38 2.66 -6.97 -11.79
CA ASN A 38 1.45 -6.30 -11.31
C ASN A 38 1.52 -6.12 -9.80
N ILE A 39 1.44 -4.86 -9.36
CA ILE A 39 1.47 -4.48 -7.94
C ILE A 39 0.15 -3.80 -7.56
N LEU A 40 -0.40 -4.18 -6.41
CA LEU A 40 -1.50 -3.48 -5.75
C LEU A 40 -0.97 -2.76 -4.51
N GLU A 41 -1.27 -1.49 -4.35
CA GLU A 41 -1.05 -0.76 -3.10
C GLU A 41 -2.39 -0.35 -2.48
N ILE A 42 -2.62 -0.78 -1.24
CA ILE A 42 -3.79 -0.43 -0.43
C ILE A 42 -3.40 0.70 0.50
N GLY A 43 -4.18 1.80 0.48
CA GLY A 43 -3.92 2.95 1.33
C GLY A 43 -2.67 3.73 0.95
N ALA A 44 -2.48 4.02 -0.33
CA ALA A 44 -1.30 4.72 -0.86
C ALA A 44 -1.16 6.17 -0.35
N GLY A 45 -2.23 6.75 0.17
CA GLY A 45 -2.25 8.12 0.68
C GLY A 45 -1.80 9.13 -0.37
N SER A 46 -0.63 9.74 -0.18
CA SER A 46 -0.05 10.68 -1.14
C SER A 46 0.64 10.04 -2.35
N GLY A 47 0.73 8.70 -2.40
CA GLY A 47 1.43 7.97 -3.47
C GLY A 47 2.95 8.01 -3.36
N ARG A 48 3.52 8.16 -2.16
CA ARG A 48 4.97 8.24 -1.95
C ARG A 48 5.69 6.93 -2.25
N THR A 49 5.15 5.81 -1.81
CA THR A 49 5.72 4.47 -2.03
C THR A 49 5.57 4.07 -3.49
N SER A 50 4.38 4.26 -4.07
CA SER A 50 4.15 4.02 -5.50
C SER A 50 5.09 4.85 -6.38
N GLN A 51 5.34 6.12 -6.05
CA GLN A 51 6.32 6.95 -6.77
C GLN A 51 7.71 6.34 -6.73
N SER A 52 8.19 5.88 -5.57
CA SER A 52 9.51 5.27 -5.43
C SER A 52 9.62 3.99 -6.26
N ILE A 53 8.63 3.10 -6.17
CA ILE A 53 8.62 1.85 -6.93
C ILE A 53 8.61 2.11 -8.45
N LEU A 54 7.73 2.98 -8.92
CA LEU A 54 7.58 3.30 -10.36
C LEU A 54 8.74 4.08 -10.95
N THR A 55 9.56 4.74 -10.12
CA THR A 55 10.80 5.41 -10.58
C THR A 55 11.86 4.40 -11.00
N PHE A 56 11.95 3.28 -10.31
CA PHE A 56 13.01 2.29 -10.55
C PHE A 56 12.54 1.03 -11.26
N ASN A 57 11.21 0.82 -11.38
CA ASN A 57 10.66 -0.41 -11.93
C ASN A 57 9.59 -0.10 -12.98
N ASN A 58 9.60 -0.89 -14.05
CA ASN A 58 8.55 -0.84 -15.05
C ASN A 58 7.49 -1.90 -14.76
N VAL A 59 6.57 -1.57 -13.87
CA VAL A 59 5.49 -2.46 -13.40
C VAL A 59 4.14 -1.82 -13.64
N LYS A 60 3.12 -2.64 -13.78
CA LYS A 60 1.72 -2.21 -13.75
C LYS A 60 1.30 -2.00 -12.31
N TYR A 61 0.75 -0.83 -12.01
CA TYR A 61 0.47 -0.43 -10.63
C TYR A 61 -1.00 -0.09 -10.42
N VAL A 62 -1.62 -0.70 -9.42
CA VAL A 62 -3.00 -0.41 -9.04
C VAL A 62 -3.02 0.17 -7.64
N ILE A 63 -3.59 1.34 -7.49
CA ILE A 63 -3.79 2.01 -6.20
C ILE A 63 -5.24 1.84 -5.77
N CYS A 64 -5.42 1.27 -4.59
CA CYS A 64 -6.72 1.12 -3.93
C CYS A 64 -6.78 2.01 -2.69
N ASP A 65 -7.61 3.05 -2.74
CA ASP A 65 -7.74 3.99 -1.63
C ASP A 65 -9.15 4.59 -1.58
N ILE A 66 -9.44 5.37 -0.54
CA ILE A 66 -10.67 6.16 -0.42
C ILE A 66 -10.58 7.46 -1.24
N PRO A 67 -11.70 8.05 -1.70
CA PRO A 67 -11.71 9.13 -2.70
C PRO A 67 -10.77 10.30 -2.44
N PRO A 68 -10.66 10.91 -1.24
CA PRO A 68 -9.75 12.04 -1.05
C PRO A 68 -8.29 11.69 -1.29
N ALA A 69 -7.81 10.58 -0.72
CA ALA A 69 -6.43 10.11 -0.88
C ALA A 69 -6.17 9.63 -2.32
N LEU A 70 -7.15 8.93 -2.90
CA LEU A 70 -7.11 8.46 -4.29
C LEU A 70 -6.84 9.61 -5.28
N TYR A 71 -7.52 10.76 -5.10
CA TYR A 71 -7.33 11.92 -5.96
C TYR A 71 -5.97 12.59 -5.76
N ILE A 72 -5.50 12.67 -4.52
CA ILE A 72 -4.18 13.26 -4.20
C ILE A 72 -3.06 12.46 -4.87
N SER A 73 -3.08 11.13 -4.73
CA SER A 73 -2.10 10.26 -5.35
C SER A 73 -2.19 10.27 -6.89
N TYR A 74 -3.39 10.34 -7.45
CA TYR A 74 -3.61 10.47 -8.89
C TYR A 74 -2.96 11.74 -9.46
N GLU A 75 -3.28 12.91 -8.91
CA GLU A 75 -2.72 14.18 -9.36
C GLU A 75 -1.19 14.21 -9.25
N ARG A 76 -0.66 13.67 -8.13
CA ARG A 76 0.78 13.57 -7.93
C ARG A 76 1.45 12.67 -8.97
N LEU A 77 0.98 11.44 -9.14
CA LEU A 77 1.62 10.48 -10.04
C LEU A 77 1.48 10.88 -11.50
N LYS A 78 0.36 11.49 -11.90
CA LYS A 78 0.17 12.05 -13.23
C LYS A 78 1.17 13.17 -13.54
N LYS A 79 1.49 14.01 -12.56
CA LYS A 79 2.49 15.06 -12.68
C LYS A 79 3.92 14.51 -12.75
N VAL A 80 4.21 13.45 -11.98
CA VAL A 80 5.55 12.85 -11.91
C VAL A 80 5.85 11.98 -13.12
N PHE A 81 4.84 11.28 -13.65
CA PHE A 81 4.97 10.35 -14.77
C PHE A 81 4.07 10.76 -15.96
N PRO A 82 4.35 11.89 -16.62
CA PRO A 82 3.47 12.42 -17.68
C PRO A 82 3.36 11.50 -18.91
N ASP A 83 4.33 10.62 -19.13
CA ASP A 83 4.35 9.71 -20.28
C ASP A 83 3.65 8.37 -20.01
N LYS A 84 3.24 8.10 -18.76
CA LYS A 84 2.52 6.87 -18.42
C LYS A 84 1.01 7.02 -18.66
N LYS A 85 0.37 5.92 -19.02
CA LYS A 85 -1.09 5.82 -19.09
C LYS A 85 -1.68 5.70 -17.71
N ILE A 86 -2.25 6.78 -17.18
CA ILE A 86 -2.76 6.90 -15.81
C ILE A 86 -4.22 7.31 -15.84
N ASP A 87 -5.10 6.56 -15.16
CA ASP A 87 -6.51 6.93 -15.09
C ASP A 87 -7.19 6.46 -13.80
N LEU A 88 -8.26 7.19 -13.43
CA LEU A 88 -9.19 6.89 -12.35
C LEU A 88 -10.28 5.94 -12.90
N VAL A 89 -10.27 4.68 -12.48
CA VAL A 89 -11.25 3.68 -12.91
C VAL A 89 -12.27 3.31 -11.83
N TYR A 90 -12.32 4.10 -10.77
CA TYR A 90 -13.13 3.86 -9.56
C TYR A 90 -14.66 3.85 -9.81
N MET A 91 -15.14 4.38 -10.94
CA MET A 91 -16.57 4.36 -11.30
C MET A 91 -16.98 3.10 -12.08
N GLU A 92 -16.04 2.28 -12.52
CA GLU A 92 -16.36 1.09 -13.32
C GLU A 92 -16.81 -0.06 -12.42
N GLN A 93 -18.05 -0.50 -12.60
CA GLN A 93 -18.66 -1.60 -11.85
C GLN A 93 -18.81 -2.89 -12.66
N ASP A 94 -18.56 -2.82 -13.95
CA ASP A 94 -18.52 -4.01 -14.81
C ASP A 94 -17.16 -4.69 -14.67
N LYS A 95 -17.17 -5.96 -14.27
CA LYS A 95 -15.96 -6.74 -14.00
C LYS A 95 -15.02 -6.84 -15.20
N ASP A 96 -15.57 -7.12 -16.38
CA ASP A 96 -14.75 -7.34 -17.57
C ASP A 96 -14.17 -6.04 -18.08
N LYS A 97 -14.95 -4.97 -18.07
CA LYS A 97 -14.48 -3.63 -18.41
C LYS A 97 -13.42 -3.11 -17.43
N LEU A 98 -13.61 -3.32 -16.14
CA LEU A 98 -12.62 -2.94 -15.13
C LEU A 98 -11.28 -3.63 -15.36
N ASN A 99 -11.31 -4.96 -15.53
CA ASN A 99 -10.08 -5.72 -15.78
C ASN A 99 -9.41 -5.34 -17.12
N THR A 100 -10.19 -5.03 -18.15
CA THR A 100 -9.67 -4.52 -19.43
C THR A 100 -8.97 -3.18 -19.24
N LYS A 101 -9.63 -2.22 -18.59
CA LYS A 101 -9.04 -0.89 -18.31
C LYS A 101 -7.74 -1.00 -17.48
N ILE A 102 -7.74 -1.80 -16.40
CA ILE A 102 -6.53 -2.02 -15.59
C ILE A 102 -5.39 -2.61 -16.44
N ASN A 103 -5.70 -3.51 -17.39
CA ASN A 103 -4.68 -4.07 -18.27
C ASN A 103 -4.12 -3.08 -19.30
N GLU A 104 -4.89 -2.08 -19.70
CA GLU A 104 -4.48 -1.07 -20.69
C GLU A 104 -3.68 0.09 -20.09
N LEU A 105 -3.79 0.31 -18.77
CA LEU A 105 -3.15 1.38 -18.04
C LEU A 105 -1.82 0.93 -17.43
N ASP A 106 -0.91 1.87 -17.23
CA ASP A 106 0.30 1.68 -16.44
C ASP A 106 0.01 1.85 -14.96
N ILE A 107 -0.84 2.84 -14.62
CA ILE A 107 -1.28 3.13 -13.24
C ILE A 107 -2.80 3.31 -13.23
N SER A 108 -3.47 2.53 -12.40
CA SER A 108 -4.93 2.57 -12.24
C SER A 108 -5.30 2.88 -10.79
N PHE A 109 -6.40 3.61 -10.61
CA PHE A 109 -6.92 3.99 -9.30
C PHE A 109 -8.31 3.42 -9.10
N ILE A 110 -8.48 2.60 -8.07
CA ILE A 110 -9.73 1.89 -7.72
C ILE A 110 -10.16 2.19 -6.29
N MET A 111 -11.42 1.90 -5.99
CA MET A 111 -11.95 1.92 -4.63
C MET A 111 -11.96 0.52 -4.01
N PRO A 112 -12.00 0.41 -2.66
CA PRO A 112 -11.99 -0.87 -1.95
C PRO A 112 -13.10 -1.84 -2.32
N ASP A 113 -14.27 -1.35 -2.74
CA ASP A 113 -15.39 -2.17 -3.17
C ASP A 113 -15.18 -2.84 -4.54
N GLN A 114 -14.24 -2.34 -5.34
CA GLN A 114 -13.91 -2.91 -6.64
C GLN A 114 -12.91 -4.09 -6.57
N LEU A 115 -12.28 -4.35 -5.43
CA LEU A 115 -11.31 -5.45 -5.30
C LEU A 115 -11.93 -6.80 -5.65
N ASN A 116 -13.21 -7.03 -5.30
CA ASN A 116 -13.92 -8.26 -5.62
C ASN A 116 -14.25 -8.44 -7.12
N LEU A 117 -14.11 -7.37 -7.92
CA LEU A 117 -14.29 -7.39 -9.37
C LEU A 117 -13.00 -7.75 -10.12
N ILE A 118 -11.85 -7.70 -9.46
CA ILE A 118 -10.57 -8.03 -10.07
C ILE A 118 -10.45 -9.56 -10.20
N ARG A 119 -9.82 -10.00 -11.26
CA ARG A 119 -9.57 -11.43 -11.49
C ARG A 119 -8.62 -11.99 -10.42
N LYS A 120 -8.84 -13.25 -10.03
CA LYS A 120 -7.99 -13.94 -9.06
C LYS A 120 -6.53 -14.02 -9.52
N ASN A 121 -5.60 -14.00 -8.58
CA ASN A 121 -4.16 -14.11 -8.83
C ASN A 121 -3.61 -13.07 -9.81
N PHE A 122 -4.24 -11.88 -9.85
CA PHE A 122 -3.83 -10.82 -10.76
C PHE A 122 -2.53 -10.14 -10.33
N PHE A 123 -2.34 -9.96 -9.02
CA PHE A 123 -1.18 -9.26 -8.48
C PHE A 123 -0.08 -10.24 -8.07
N ASP A 124 1.15 -9.93 -8.43
CA ASP A 124 2.32 -10.63 -7.92
C ASP A 124 2.63 -10.19 -6.49
N LEU A 125 2.39 -8.90 -6.19
CA LEU A 125 2.64 -8.28 -4.90
C LEU A 125 1.49 -7.34 -4.52
N THR A 126 1.04 -7.42 -3.27
CA THR A 126 0.20 -6.40 -2.64
C THR A 126 0.95 -5.74 -1.51
N LEU A 127 0.79 -4.43 -1.40
CA LEU A 127 1.38 -3.57 -0.37
C LEU A 127 0.31 -2.91 0.48
N ALA A 128 0.59 -2.70 1.76
CA ALA A 128 -0.20 -1.88 2.66
C ALA A 128 0.75 -1.16 3.64
N ILE A 129 1.36 -0.08 3.18
CA ILE A 129 2.41 0.62 3.92
C ILE A 129 1.80 1.73 4.77
N ASP A 130 1.95 1.61 6.10
CA ASP A 130 1.54 2.61 7.07
C ASP A 130 0.03 2.96 7.00
N CYS A 131 -0.83 1.96 6.81
CA CYS A 131 -2.27 2.23 6.64
C CYS A 131 -3.22 1.27 7.39
N ILE A 132 -2.93 -0.05 7.47
CA ILE A 132 -3.92 -1.01 7.99
C ILE A 132 -4.19 -0.88 9.49
N HIS A 133 -3.29 -0.28 10.26
CA HIS A 133 -3.48 -0.02 11.69
C HIS A 133 -4.49 1.12 11.97
N GLU A 134 -4.84 1.90 10.95
CA GLU A 134 -5.89 2.92 11.01
C GLU A 134 -7.29 2.36 10.75
N MET A 135 -7.39 1.10 10.30
CA MET A 135 -8.64 0.45 9.93
C MET A 135 -9.23 -0.36 11.09
N ASP A 136 -10.55 -0.48 11.13
CA ASP A 136 -11.20 -1.40 12.05
C ASP A 136 -10.93 -2.87 11.67
N LYS A 137 -11.05 -3.77 12.66
CA LYS A 137 -10.76 -5.21 12.50
C LYS A 137 -11.58 -5.87 11.37
N LYS A 138 -12.83 -5.44 11.16
CA LYS A 138 -13.71 -6.00 10.11
C LYS A 138 -13.20 -5.61 8.72
N THR A 139 -12.78 -4.36 8.56
CA THR A 139 -12.19 -3.85 7.34
C THR A 139 -10.87 -4.56 7.01
N VAL A 140 -9.98 -4.70 8.01
CA VAL A 140 -8.71 -5.45 7.82
C VAL A 140 -8.99 -6.90 7.41
N LYS A 141 -9.92 -7.59 8.09
CA LYS A 141 -10.28 -8.97 7.74
C LYS A 141 -10.83 -9.09 6.31
N LYS A 142 -11.61 -8.10 5.85
CA LYS A 142 -12.09 -8.04 4.47
C LYS A 142 -10.92 -7.88 3.49
N PHE A 143 -10.03 -6.93 3.72
CA PHE A 143 -8.84 -6.75 2.88
C PHE A 143 -7.98 -8.01 2.81
N PHE A 144 -7.73 -8.68 3.94
CA PHE A 144 -6.97 -9.94 3.93
C PHE A 144 -7.64 -11.03 3.13
N SER A 145 -8.98 -11.12 3.18
CA SER A 145 -9.75 -12.04 2.34
C SER A 145 -9.62 -11.72 0.84
N ASP A 146 -9.67 -10.43 0.48
CA ASP A 146 -9.51 -9.99 -0.90
C ASP A 146 -8.07 -10.24 -1.38
N ILE A 147 -7.05 -9.86 -0.60
CA ILE A 147 -5.63 -10.08 -0.89
C ILE A 147 -5.34 -11.57 -1.09
N ASN A 148 -5.92 -12.43 -0.25
CA ASN A 148 -5.77 -13.89 -0.35
C ASN A 148 -6.24 -14.47 -1.70
N GLN A 149 -7.18 -13.82 -2.36
CA GLN A 149 -7.67 -14.23 -3.66
C GLN A 149 -6.91 -13.58 -4.83
N LEU A 150 -6.31 -12.43 -4.59
CA LEU A 150 -5.80 -11.56 -5.64
C LEU A 150 -4.28 -11.63 -5.80
N SER A 151 -3.54 -12.06 -4.76
CA SER A 151 -2.09 -11.81 -4.69
C SER A 151 -1.30 -13.06 -4.31
N LYS A 152 0.00 -13.08 -4.69
CA LYS A 152 0.96 -14.14 -4.34
C LYS A 152 1.83 -13.75 -3.14
N ILE A 153 2.10 -12.46 -2.98
CA ILE A 153 2.94 -11.89 -1.92
C ILE A 153 2.17 -10.73 -1.29
N PHE A 154 2.26 -10.62 0.02
CA PHE A 154 1.74 -9.46 0.76
C PHE A 154 2.80 -8.89 1.68
N CYS A 155 3.02 -7.58 1.61
CA CYS A 155 3.87 -6.82 2.51
C CYS A 155 3.09 -5.69 3.15
N PHE A 156 3.30 -5.50 4.44
CA PHE A 156 2.73 -4.34 5.12
C PHE A 156 3.67 -3.77 6.17
N SER A 157 3.55 -2.48 6.41
CA SER A 157 4.11 -1.84 7.60
C SER A 157 3.00 -1.21 8.44
N VAL A 158 3.18 -1.29 9.76
CA VAL A 158 2.23 -0.76 10.74
C VAL A 158 2.97 -0.14 11.90
N TRP A 159 2.34 0.78 12.60
CA TRP A 159 2.85 1.25 13.87
C TRP A 159 2.93 0.10 14.86
N LYS A 160 4.03 0.01 15.60
CA LYS A 160 4.20 -0.92 16.71
C LYS A 160 3.17 -0.64 17.81
N LYS A 161 2.92 0.64 18.07
CA LYS A 161 1.93 1.10 19.03
C LYS A 161 1.42 2.49 18.65
N CYS A 162 0.11 2.67 18.60
CA CYS A 162 -0.50 3.97 18.33
C CYS A 162 -1.87 4.09 18.99
N SER A 163 -2.29 5.33 19.25
CA SER A 163 -3.68 5.65 19.57
C SER A 163 -4.44 5.77 18.26
N LEU A 164 -5.51 5.00 18.07
CA LEU A 164 -6.33 5.06 16.86
C LEU A 164 -7.16 6.35 16.87
N PRO A 165 -6.89 7.32 15.98
CA PRO A 165 -7.56 8.63 16.01
C PRO A 165 -9.01 8.60 15.55
N PHE A 166 -9.46 7.52 14.91
CA PHE A 166 -10.76 7.44 14.25
C PHE A 166 -11.75 6.47 14.90
N SER A 167 -11.41 5.86 16.03
CA SER A 167 -12.46 5.18 16.77
C SER A 167 -13.42 6.24 17.31
N ASN A 168 -14.65 6.28 16.81
CA ASN A 168 -15.75 7.09 17.38
C ASN A 168 -16.03 6.75 18.86
N ILE A 169 -15.23 5.89 19.42
CA ILE A 169 -15.25 5.45 20.82
C ILE A 169 -14.04 6.11 21.45
N LEU A 170 -14.22 7.33 21.90
CA LEU A 170 -13.30 8.10 22.74
C LEU A 170 -13.11 7.45 24.12
N THR A 171 -12.90 6.15 24.17
CA THR A 171 -12.50 5.46 25.38
C THR A 171 -10.98 5.38 25.41
N LYS A 172 -10.41 5.63 26.57
CA LYS A 172 -8.95 5.63 26.82
C LYS A 172 -8.23 4.32 26.48
N ASP A 173 -8.96 3.31 25.99
CA ASP A 173 -8.50 1.93 25.84
C ASP A 173 -8.25 1.53 24.38
N HIS A 174 -8.34 2.44 23.41
CA HIS A 174 -8.07 2.13 22.01
C HIS A 174 -6.64 2.48 21.59
N VAL A 175 -5.69 1.85 22.29
CA VAL A 175 -4.30 1.79 21.86
C VAL A 175 -4.14 0.53 21.01
N PHE A 176 -3.81 0.69 19.74
CA PHE A 176 -3.30 -0.43 18.95
C PHE A 176 -1.90 -0.77 19.45
N ASP A 177 -1.67 -2.03 19.75
CA ASP A 177 -0.37 -2.58 20.10
C ASP A 177 -0.19 -3.85 19.25
N TYR A 178 0.78 -3.85 18.34
CA TYR A 178 0.98 -4.92 17.39
C TYR A 178 1.18 -6.29 18.08
N TYR A 179 1.94 -6.33 19.16
CA TYR A 179 2.23 -7.59 19.85
C TYR A 179 1.07 -8.11 20.70
N GLN A 180 0.18 -7.21 21.14
CA GLN A 180 -0.99 -7.59 21.94
C GLN A 180 -2.22 -7.85 21.08
N ASN A 181 -2.41 -7.03 20.06
CA ASN A 181 -3.62 -7.02 19.26
C ASN A 181 -3.48 -7.74 17.92
N GLY A 182 -2.28 -7.91 17.40
CA GLY A 182 -1.89 -8.65 16.19
C GLY A 182 -2.93 -8.69 15.06
N TYR A 183 -2.51 -9.13 13.91
CA TYR A 183 -3.45 -9.39 12.82
C TYR A 183 -3.65 -10.89 12.63
N GLU A 184 -4.91 -11.34 12.61
CA GLU A 184 -5.28 -12.70 12.21
C GLU A 184 -5.15 -12.82 10.70
N VAL A 185 -4.00 -13.31 10.23
CA VAL A 185 -3.78 -13.59 8.82
C VAL A 185 -4.38 -14.94 8.42
N PRO A 186 -4.80 -15.13 7.16
CA PRO A 186 -5.27 -16.42 6.65
C PRO A 186 -4.24 -17.54 6.89
N SER A 187 -4.73 -18.75 7.18
CA SER A 187 -3.87 -19.90 7.55
C SER A 187 -2.95 -20.40 6.43
N ASN A 188 -3.28 -20.08 5.17
CA ASN A 188 -2.46 -20.37 3.99
C ASN A 188 -1.39 -19.31 3.70
N TRP A 189 -1.21 -18.33 4.59
CA TRP A 189 -0.15 -17.32 4.48
C TRP A 189 1.07 -17.75 5.28
N THR A 190 2.21 -17.83 4.63
CA THR A 190 3.48 -18.17 5.28
C THR A 190 4.29 -16.91 5.52
N LYS A 191 4.46 -16.54 6.81
CA LYS A 191 5.30 -15.40 7.20
C LYS A 191 6.74 -15.64 6.78
N GLN A 192 7.33 -14.74 6.06
CA GLN A 192 8.72 -14.81 5.59
C GLN A 192 9.64 -13.98 6.46
N PHE A 193 9.16 -12.82 6.92
CA PHE A 193 9.87 -11.97 7.86
C PHE A 193 8.91 -11.10 8.67
N GLU A 194 9.42 -10.62 9.80
CA GLU A 194 8.83 -9.59 10.65
C GLU A 194 9.99 -8.84 11.28
N GLU A 195 10.10 -7.57 11.01
CA GLU A 195 11.22 -6.73 11.47
C GLU A 195 10.69 -5.46 12.13
N GLU A 196 11.28 -5.06 13.26
CA GLU A 196 11.14 -3.69 13.76
C GLU A 196 12.02 -2.79 12.90
N LEU A 197 11.48 -1.65 12.47
CA LEU A 197 12.25 -0.69 11.69
C LEU A 197 13.02 0.26 12.60
N ASP A 198 14.30 0.46 12.31
CA ASP A 198 15.12 1.45 12.99
C ASP A 198 14.70 2.88 12.57
N PHE A 199 14.23 3.01 11.32
CA PHE A 199 13.72 4.27 10.77
C PHE A 199 12.59 4.01 9.75
N PRO A 200 11.46 4.72 9.85
CA PRO A 200 11.07 5.47 11.05
C PRO A 200 10.91 4.54 12.24
N SER A 201 11.37 4.96 13.41
CA SER A 201 11.21 4.16 14.62
C SER A 201 9.73 3.93 14.94
N ASN A 202 9.42 2.87 15.70
CA ASN A 202 8.07 2.51 16.09
C ASN A 202 7.20 1.85 14.99
N PHE A 203 7.82 1.32 13.93
CA PHE A 203 7.14 0.53 12.90
C PHE A 203 7.56 -0.94 12.94
N ILE A 204 6.63 -1.79 12.57
CA ILE A 204 6.85 -3.20 12.24
C ILE A 204 6.64 -3.37 10.74
N PHE A 205 7.55 -4.06 10.07
CA PHE A 205 7.45 -4.42 8.67
C PHE A 205 7.33 -5.94 8.54
N CYS A 206 6.31 -6.41 7.82
CA CYS A 206 6.01 -7.83 7.65
C CYS A 206 5.88 -8.21 6.19
N GLY A 207 6.31 -9.43 5.87
CA GLY A 207 6.12 -10.02 4.55
C GLY A 207 5.62 -11.46 4.62
N TYR A 208 4.69 -11.79 3.72
CA TYR A 208 4.04 -13.09 3.61
C TYR A 208 4.05 -13.59 2.18
N LYS A 209 4.22 -14.92 2.01
CA LYS A 209 3.83 -15.62 0.80
C LYS A 209 2.43 -16.19 0.98
N ILE A 210 1.64 -16.15 -0.09
CA ILE A 210 0.25 -16.62 -0.16
C ILE A 210 0.25 -17.88 -1.02
N GLU A 211 -0.24 -18.99 -0.46
CA GLU A 211 -0.34 -20.30 -1.15
C GLU A 211 -1.71 -20.50 -1.79
#